data_9bc9411664efcbe7b736c2307be56281
#
_entry.id   9bc9411664efcbe7b736c2307be56281
#
_cell.length_a   1.000
_cell.length_b   1.000
_cell.length_c   1.000
_cell.angle_alpha   90.00
_cell.angle_beta   90.00
_cell.angle_gamma   90.00
#
_symmetry.space_group_name_H-M   'P 1'
#
loop_
_entity.id
_entity.type
_entity.pdbx_description
1 polymer ?
#
loop_
_entity_poly.entity_id
_entity_poly.type
_entity_poly.pdbx_seq_one_letter_code
_entity_poly.pdbx_strand_id
1 'polypeptide(L)' 'MSASYRMVRFDRLEVVSAGSPELMGDFLRHEDWPPRRYEITSTETPFGCVHRRWGAAIKHPDGLVELLPDPPT' A
#
# COMPACT_ATOMS: atom_id res chain seq x y z
N MET A 1 4.80 16.76 -10.07
CA MET A 1 5.53 15.55 -9.67
C MET A 1 4.59 14.59 -9.02
N SER A 2 4.72 13.34 -9.36
CA SER A 2 3.83 12.32 -8.84
C SER A 2 4.49 11.58 -7.69
N ALA A 3 3.77 11.39 -6.62
CA ALA A 3 4.16 10.45 -5.58
C ALA A 3 3.80 9.04 -6.05
N SER A 4 4.59 8.07 -5.68
CA SER A 4 4.25 6.68 -5.90
C SER A 4 4.16 5.97 -4.56
N TYR A 5 3.35 4.94 -4.53
CA TYR A 5 3.11 4.15 -3.33
C TYR A 5 3.48 2.71 -3.61
N ARG A 6 3.97 2.02 -2.60
CA ARG A 6 4.36 0.62 -2.69
C ARG A 6 3.74 -0.18 -1.57
N MET A 7 3.38 -1.39 -1.91
CA MET A 7 2.89 -2.37 -0.96
C MET A 7 3.60 -3.69 -1.23
N VAL A 8 4.12 -4.33 -0.20
CA VAL A 8 4.94 -5.52 -0.35
C VAL A 8 4.24 -6.72 0.27
N ARG A 9 4.24 -7.81 -0.47
CA ARG A 9 3.82 -9.11 0.03
C ARG A 9 5.05 -9.95 0.29
N PHE A 10 5.39 -10.12 1.56
CA PHE A 10 6.65 -10.76 1.96
C PHE A 10 6.70 -12.26 1.69
N ASP A 11 5.58 -12.94 1.72
CA ASP A 11 5.55 -14.39 1.51
C ASP A 11 5.91 -14.79 0.07
N ARG A 12 5.79 -13.87 -0.88
CA ARG A 12 6.15 -14.12 -2.28
C ARG A 12 7.15 -13.10 -2.84
N LEU A 13 7.59 -12.17 -2.04
CA LEU A 13 8.46 -11.08 -2.46
C LEU A 13 7.87 -10.28 -3.63
N GLU A 14 6.56 -10.14 -3.65
CA GLU A 14 5.87 -9.33 -4.64
C GLU A 14 5.75 -7.90 -4.17
N VAL A 15 5.95 -6.97 -5.09
CA VAL A 15 5.82 -5.54 -4.82
C VAL A 15 4.81 -4.96 -5.80
N VAL A 16 3.84 -4.23 -5.28
CA VAL A 16 2.85 -3.51 -6.08
C VAL A 16 3.11 -2.03 -5.93
N SER A 17 3.11 -1.33 -7.06
CA SER A 17 3.25 0.12 -7.08
C SER A 17 2.00 0.74 -7.71
N ALA A 18 1.58 1.85 -7.15
CA ALA A 18 0.40 2.57 -7.65
C ALA A 18 0.55 4.07 -7.37
N GLY A 19 -0.25 4.86 -8.05
CA GLY A 19 -0.24 6.31 -7.89
C GLY A 19 -1.02 6.83 -6.70
N SER A 20 -1.78 5.97 -6.02
CA SER A 20 -2.54 6.37 -4.84
C SER A 20 -2.82 5.17 -3.94
N PRO A 21 -3.05 5.40 -2.62
CA PRO A 21 -3.44 4.32 -1.72
C PRO A 21 -4.78 3.69 -2.09
N GLU A 22 -5.70 4.45 -2.67
CA GLU A 22 -7.00 3.95 -3.13
C GLU A 22 -6.82 2.87 -4.19
N LEU A 23 -5.85 3.04 -5.08
CA LEU A 23 -5.53 2.02 -6.09
C LEU A 23 -4.96 0.76 -5.44
N MET A 24 -4.23 0.89 -4.34
CA MET A 24 -3.79 -0.28 -3.58
C MET A 24 -4.97 -1.03 -2.99
N GLY A 25 -5.95 -0.30 -2.47
CA GLY A 25 -7.18 -0.90 -1.94
C GLY A 25 -7.94 -1.64 -3.02
N ASP A 26 -8.08 -1.05 -4.20
CA ASP A 26 -8.74 -1.72 -5.32
C ASP A 26 -7.99 -2.97 -5.75
N PHE A 27 -6.67 -2.90 -5.79
CA PHE A 27 -5.84 -4.06 -6.09
C PHE A 27 -6.13 -5.21 -5.12
N LEU A 28 -6.17 -4.93 -3.83
CA LEU A 28 -6.42 -5.95 -2.81
C LEU A 28 -7.83 -6.54 -2.91
N ARG A 29 -8.80 -5.76 -3.36
CA ARG A 29 -10.17 -6.25 -3.54
C ARG A 29 -10.28 -7.23 -4.69
N HIS A 30 -9.46 -7.06 -5.73
CA HIS A 30 -9.57 -7.83 -6.97
C HIS A 30 -8.52 -8.93 -7.09
N GLU A 31 -7.43 -8.83 -6.34
CA GLU A 31 -6.36 -9.81 -6.42
C GLU A 31 -6.43 -10.82 -5.28
N ASP A 32 -5.79 -11.95 -5.50
CA ASP A 32 -5.85 -13.10 -4.59
C ASP A 32 -4.80 -13.01 -3.49
N TRP A 33 -4.63 -11.85 -2.91
CA TRP A 33 -3.76 -11.68 -1.77
C TRP A 33 -4.52 -12.06 -0.50
N PRO A 34 -3.88 -12.82 0.43
CA PRO A 34 -4.60 -13.31 1.61
C PRO A 34 -5.02 -12.18 2.55
N PRO A 35 -6.07 -12.43 3.35
CA PRO A 35 -6.50 -11.47 4.35
C PRO A 35 -5.42 -11.22 5.38
N ARG A 36 -4.91 -10.01 5.43
CA ARG A 36 -3.92 -9.58 6.40
C ARG A 36 -3.69 -8.08 6.29
N ARG A 37 -2.83 -7.57 7.14
CA ARG A 37 -2.40 -6.19 7.10
C ARG A 37 -1.20 -6.07 6.15
N TYR A 38 -1.28 -5.12 5.22
CA TYR A 38 -0.20 -4.79 4.31
C TYR A 38 0.25 -3.36 4.54
N GLU A 39 1.55 -3.15 4.68
CA GLU A 39 2.08 -1.81 4.87
C GLU A 39 2.24 -1.11 3.53
N ILE A 40 1.88 0.17 3.51
CA ILE A 40 2.01 1.02 2.34
C ILE A 40 3.05 2.08 2.63
N THR A 41 4.05 2.18 1.76
CA THR A 41 5.05 3.22 1.82
C THR A 41 4.87 4.17 0.65
N SER A 42 5.15 5.44 0.89
CA SER A 42 5.18 6.41 -0.18
C SER A 42 6.63 6.73 -0.53
N THR A 43 6.85 7.00 -1.80
CA THR A 43 8.15 7.44 -2.31
C THR A 43 7.98 8.82 -2.90
N GLU A 44 8.72 9.78 -2.39
CA GLU A 44 8.73 11.13 -2.93
C GLU A 44 10.06 11.40 -3.60
N THR A 45 9.99 11.92 -4.82
CA THR A 45 11.13 12.45 -5.54
C THR A 45 10.87 13.93 -5.75
N PRO A 46 11.83 14.85 -5.88
CA PRO A 46 12.68 14.84 -7.06
C PRO A 46 14.15 14.60 -6.81
N PHE A 47 14.64 14.65 -5.61
CA PHE A 47 16.09 14.61 -5.39
C PHE A 47 16.51 13.36 -4.64
N GLY A 48 16.03 12.23 -5.09
CA GLY A 48 16.30 10.95 -4.45
C GLY A 48 15.04 10.32 -3.90
N CYS A 49 15.15 9.07 -3.54
CA CYS A 49 14.02 8.33 -2.99
C CYS A 49 13.98 8.53 -1.49
N VAL A 50 12.96 9.23 -1.03
CA VAL A 50 12.63 9.27 0.39
C VAL A 50 11.45 8.34 0.59
N HIS A 51 11.68 7.25 1.33
CA HIS A 51 10.62 6.29 1.63
C HIS A 51 9.99 6.69 2.95
N ARG A 52 8.70 6.97 2.92
CA ARG A 52 7.92 7.28 4.12
C ARG A 52 6.78 6.31 4.24
N ARG A 53 6.50 5.92 5.47
CA ARG A 53 5.32 5.12 5.71
C ARG A 53 4.08 5.97 5.54
N TRP A 54 3.20 5.56 4.61
CA TRP A 54 1.90 6.18 4.46
C TRP A 54 0.92 5.63 5.50
N GLY A 55 0.96 4.34 5.74
CA GLY A 55 0.05 3.65 6.62
C GLY A 55 -0.07 2.18 6.23
N ALA A 56 -1.28 1.66 6.29
CA ALA A 56 -1.53 0.27 5.99
C ALA A 56 -2.86 0.07 5.28
N ALA A 57 -2.98 -1.05 4.59
CA ALA A 57 -4.25 -1.55 4.10
C ALA A 57 -4.52 -2.87 4.79
N ILE A 58 -5.74 -3.07 5.26
CA ILE A 58 -6.15 -4.32 5.88
C ILE A 58 -7.18 -4.98 4.98
N LYS A 59 -6.87 -6.19 4.55
CA LYS A 59 -7.83 -7.01 3.83
C LYS A 59 -8.46 -7.99 4.82
N HIS A 60 -9.76 -7.90 4.97
CA HIS A 60 -10.53 -8.77 5.87
C HIS A 60 -10.92 -10.08 5.17
N PRO A 61 -11.22 -11.13 5.93
CA PRO A 61 -11.59 -12.42 5.32
C PRO A 61 -12.82 -12.37 4.42
N ASP A 62 -13.70 -11.39 4.62
CA ASP A 62 -14.90 -11.23 3.79
C ASP A 62 -14.62 -10.45 2.48
N GLY A 63 -13.37 -10.02 2.29
CA GLY A 63 -12.98 -9.25 1.10
C GLY A 63 -13.01 -7.75 1.30
N LEU A 64 -13.50 -7.26 2.42
CA LEU A 64 -13.49 -5.83 2.72
C LEU A 64 -12.05 -5.35 2.90
N VAL A 65 -11.74 -4.19 2.33
CA VAL A 65 -10.41 -3.58 2.45
C VAL A 65 -10.55 -2.23 3.13
N GLU A 66 -9.79 -2.03 4.20
CA GLU A 66 -9.72 -0.75 4.89
C GLU A 66 -8.37 -0.11 4.64
N LEU A 67 -8.37 1.20 4.42
CA LEU A 67 -7.15 1.99 4.31
C LEU A 67 -6.96 2.77 5.61
N LEU A 68 -5.80 2.61 6.22
CA LEU A 68 -5.49 3.23 7.51
C LEU A 68 -4.23 4.08 7.36
N PRO A 69 -4.37 5.36 7.02
CA PRO A 69 -3.20 6.23 6.97
C PRO A 69 -2.64 6.48 8.36
N ASP A 70 -1.32 6.57 8.45
CA ASP A 70 -0.69 6.92 9.71
C ASP A 70 -1.06 8.36 10.07
N PRO A 71 -1.27 8.65 11.36
CA PRO A 71 -1.57 10.01 11.76
C PRO A 71 -0.37 10.93 11.49
N PRO A 72 -0.61 12.19 11.14
CA PRO A 72 0.48 13.14 10.99
C PRO A 72 1.17 13.39 12.34
N THR A 73 2.47 13.49 12.28
CA THR A 73 3.28 13.77 13.47
C THR A 73 3.73 15.23 13.48
#